data_8aaf3f02182195079200e35dff473bb7
#
_entry.id   8aaf3f02182195079200e35dff473bb7
#
_cell.length_a   1.000
_cell.length_b   1.000
_cell.length_c   1.000
_cell.angle_alpha   90.00
_cell.angle_beta   90.00
_cell.angle_gamma   90.00
#
_symmetry.space_group_name_H-M   'P 1'
#
loop_
_entity.id
_entity.type
_entity.pdbx_description
1 polymer ?
#
loop_
_entity_poly.entity_id
_entity_poly.type
_entity_poly.pdbx_seq_one_letter_code
_entity_poly.pdbx_strand_id
1 'polypeptide(L)'
;FFLRLLNFGIPMVLMGNPFGLGALDRYSQDVRRTSSAGSFDFEPISLDDFDWHKCIAPGVWRYYVLPEPMTFSDPGGKILFQYSGGFRDYACRICHSAQRLALDLNERALTVEHLQQAYEGVDFSQKDRDLIEGFVHRDPIRLLDFEDVRCEHYANKWGLLSQTKDNSKEPMAEQYGSK
;
A
#
# COMPACT_ATOMS: atom_id res chain seq x y z
N PHE A 1 1.66 29.06 -12.15
CA PHE A 1 0.60 29.55 -11.26
C PHE A 1 0.96 29.36 -9.79
N PHE A 2 1.26 28.14 -9.32
CA PHE A 2 1.56 27.82 -7.92
C PHE A 2 2.73 28.60 -7.34
N LEU A 3 3.83 28.74 -8.08
CA LEU A 3 4.99 29.52 -7.64
C LEU A 3 4.69 31.00 -7.39
N ARG A 4 3.74 31.57 -8.13
CA ARG A 4 3.31 32.95 -7.86
C ARG A 4 2.60 33.05 -6.52
N LEU A 5 1.74 32.11 -6.17
CA LEU A 5 1.07 32.07 -4.87
C LEU A 5 2.07 31.96 -3.71
N LEU A 6 3.07 31.07 -3.85
CA LEU A 6 4.14 30.92 -2.86
C LEU A 6 4.95 32.22 -2.69
N ASN A 7 5.22 32.95 -3.79
CA ASN A 7 5.93 34.22 -3.73
C ASN A 7 5.13 35.32 -2.99
N PHE A 8 3.81 35.20 -2.92
CA PHE A 8 2.95 36.06 -2.12
C PHE A 8 2.83 35.65 -0.65
N GLY A 9 3.61 34.60 -0.22
CA GLY A 9 3.57 34.13 1.15
C GLY A 9 2.31 33.35 1.51
N ILE A 10 1.56 32.86 0.50
CA ILE A 10 0.36 32.05 0.72
C ILE A 10 0.79 30.59 0.98
N PRO A 11 0.51 30.04 2.17
CA PRO A 11 0.81 28.62 2.44
C PRO A 11 -0.06 27.74 1.55
N MET A 12 0.55 26.71 0.95
CA MET A 12 -0.14 25.77 0.08
C MET A 12 0.20 24.35 0.48
N VAL A 13 -0.78 23.47 0.35
CA VAL A 13 -0.60 22.00 0.43
C VAL A 13 -0.96 21.43 -0.94
N LEU A 14 -0.01 20.74 -1.55
CA LEU A 14 -0.22 20.02 -2.81
C LEU A 14 -0.43 18.55 -2.47
N MET A 15 -1.53 18.00 -2.96
CA MET A 15 -1.83 16.56 -2.83
C MET A 15 -1.95 15.95 -4.21
N GLY A 16 -1.38 14.80 -4.39
CA GLY A 16 -1.42 14.07 -5.65
C GLY A 16 -0.88 12.66 -5.51
N ASN A 17 -1.06 11.86 -6.55
CA ASN A 17 -0.41 10.56 -6.66
C ASN A 17 1.07 10.71 -7.11
N PRO A 18 1.89 9.67 -7.00
CA PRO A 18 3.30 9.71 -7.42
C PRO A 18 3.52 10.13 -8.87
N PHE A 19 2.60 9.78 -9.77
CA PHE A 19 2.64 10.20 -11.17
C PHE A 19 2.49 11.71 -11.32
N GLY A 20 1.58 12.33 -10.56
CA GLY A 20 1.39 13.79 -10.54
C GLY A 20 2.61 14.54 -9.99
N LEU A 21 3.33 13.95 -9.03
CA LEU A 21 4.57 14.53 -8.49
C LEU A 21 5.67 14.60 -9.55
N GLY A 22 5.77 13.63 -10.46
CA GLY A 22 6.73 13.65 -11.57
C GLY A 22 6.60 14.88 -12.49
N ALA A 23 5.43 15.51 -12.55
CA ALA A 23 5.24 16.76 -13.25
C ALA A 23 5.92 17.95 -12.55
N LEU A 24 6.06 17.91 -11.22
CA LEU A 24 6.75 18.90 -10.41
C LEU A 24 8.28 18.70 -10.45
N ASP A 25 8.73 17.46 -10.61
CA ASP A 25 10.16 17.12 -10.58
C ASP A 25 10.95 17.60 -11.82
N ARG A 26 10.27 18.08 -12.85
CA ARG A 26 10.92 18.60 -14.07
C ARG A 26 11.85 19.78 -13.85
N TYR A 27 11.63 20.54 -12.79
CA TYR A 27 12.43 21.72 -12.47
C TYR A 27 12.91 21.66 -11.02
N SER A 28 14.21 21.48 -10.83
CA SER A 28 14.83 21.35 -9.51
C SER A 28 14.55 22.53 -8.56
N GLN A 29 14.30 23.73 -9.11
CA GLN A 29 13.93 24.92 -8.33
C GLN A 29 12.50 24.84 -7.81
N ASP A 30 11.61 24.25 -8.59
CA ASP A 30 10.19 24.10 -8.23
C ASP A 30 10.03 23.06 -7.13
N VAL A 31 10.77 21.94 -7.22
CA VAL A 31 10.84 20.93 -6.17
C VAL A 31 11.29 21.53 -4.85
N ARG A 32 12.40 22.29 -4.84
CA ARG A 32 12.91 22.89 -3.60
C ARG A 32 11.93 23.86 -2.95
N ARG A 33 11.15 24.59 -3.74
CA ARG A 33 10.16 25.56 -3.23
C ARG A 33 8.89 24.87 -2.75
N THR A 34 8.42 23.84 -3.46
CA THR A 34 7.20 23.11 -3.10
C THR A 34 7.41 22.15 -1.95
N SER A 35 8.63 21.59 -1.79
CA SER A 35 8.99 20.66 -0.71
C SER A 35 9.69 21.32 0.48
N SER A 36 9.83 22.65 0.52
CA SER A 36 10.54 23.36 1.58
C SER A 36 9.96 23.12 2.98
N ALA A 37 8.66 22.89 3.08
CA ALA A 37 7.97 22.55 4.32
C ALA A 37 7.90 21.04 4.61
N GLY A 38 8.52 20.20 3.74
CA GLY A 38 8.49 18.75 3.81
C GLY A 38 7.49 18.11 2.86
N SER A 39 7.59 16.80 2.73
CA SER A 39 6.65 15.94 2.01
C SER A 39 6.19 14.81 2.92
N PHE A 40 4.97 14.37 2.74
CA PHE A 40 4.40 13.27 3.47
C PHE A 40 3.77 12.27 2.48
N ASP A 41 4.25 11.04 2.50
CA ASP A 41 3.74 9.97 1.65
C ASP A 41 2.73 9.10 2.42
N PHE A 42 1.52 8.98 1.88
CA PHE A 42 0.50 8.06 2.38
C PHE A 42 0.73 6.67 1.79
N GLU A 43 1.61 5.92 2.42
CA GLU A 43 1.92 4.55 2.02
C GLU A 43 0.97 3.53 2.66
N PRO A 44 0.79 2.34 2.03
CA PRO A 44 0.21 1.19 2.72
C PRO A 44 1.02 0.84 3.96
N ILE A 45 0.32 0.54 5.04
CA ILE A 45 0.94 0.25 6.34
C ILE A 45 1.37 -1.22 6.36
N SER A 46 2.60 -1.48 6.80
CA SER A 46 3.10 -2.86 6.92
C SER A 46 2.36 -3.62 8.03
N LEU A 47 2.23 -4.94 7.88
CA LEU A 47 1.69 -5.81 8.93
C LEU A 47 2.48 -5.68 10.24
N ASP A 48 3.79 -5.44 10.16
CA ASP A 48 4.67 -5.35 11.33
C ASP A 48 4.67 -3.95 11.98
N ASP A 49 3.94 -3.00 11.40
CA ASP A 49 3.89 -1.62 11.86
C ASP A 49 3.03 -1.49 13.13
N PHE A 50 3.50 -0.68 14.07
CA PHE A 50 2.77 -0.36 15.29
C PHE A 50 1.39 0.26 15.00
N ASP A 51 1.31 1.16 14.01
CA ASP A 51 0.08 1.84 13.64
C ASP A 51 -0.97 0.87 13.10
N TRP A 52 -0.54 -0.18 12.37
CA TRP A 52 -1.46 -1.23 11.93
C TRP A 52 -2.14 -1.92 13.11
N HIS A 53 -1.35 -2.38 14.08
CA HIS A 53 -1.84 -3.17 15.22
C HIS A 53 -2.62 -2.34 16.25
N LYS A 54 -2.25 -1.09 16.44
CA LYS A 54 -2.80 -0.27 17.53
C LYS A 54 -3.86 0.73 17.09
N CYS A 55 -3.82 1.13 15.82
CA CYS A 55 -4.70 2.17 15.31
C CYS A 55 -5.66 1.65 14.24
N ILE A 56 -5.12 1.07 13.16
CA ILE A 56 -5.93 0.77 11.96
C ILE A 56 -6.82 -0.45 12.17
N ALA A 57 -6.25 -1.62 12.46
CA ALA A 57 -7.04 -2.83 12.60
C ALA A 57 -8.09 -2.74 13.73
N PRO A 58 -7.74 -2.27 14.95
CA PRO A 58 -8.75 -2.05 15.99
C PRO A 58 -9.77 -0.97 15.62
N GLY A 59 -9.34 0.07 14.87
CA GLY A 59 -10.24 1.14 14.41
C GLY A 59 -11.29 0.61 13.45
N VAL A 60 -10.89 -0.22 12.48
CA VAL A 60 -11.82 -0.84 11.52
C VAL A 60 -12.79 -1.78 12.24
N TRP A 61 -12.29 -2.65 13.11
CA TRP A 61 -13.16 -3.58 13.88
C TRP A 61 -14.11 -2.90 14.86
N ARG A 62 -13.85 -1.65 15.24
CA ARG A 62 -14.79 -0.87 16.09
C ARG A 62 -16.14 -0.65 15.41
N TYR A 63 -16.20 -0.64 14.09
CA TYR A 63 -17.43 -0.45 13.31
C TYR A 63 -18.15 -1.76 13.02
N TYR A 64 -18.08 -2.71 13.95
CA TYR A 64 -18.78 -3.97 13.88
C TYR A 64 -20.26 -3.78 14.27
N VAL A 65 -21.18 -4.19 13.37
CA VAL A 65 -22.63 -3.92 13.52
C VAL A 65 -23.48 -5.18 13.71
N LEU A 66 -22.88 -6.38 13.59
CA LEU A 66 -23.61 -7.62 13.77
C LEU A 66 -23.88 -7.90 15.27
N PRO A 67 -24.99 -8.61 15.61
CA PRO A 67 -25.42 -8.78 17.01
C PRO A 67 -24.52 -9.71 17.82
N GLU A 68 -23.80 -10.62 17.19
CA GLU A 68 -22.92 -11.56 17.86
C GLU A 68 -21.45 -11.27 17.51
N PRO A 69 -20.49 -11.58 18.41
CA PRO A 69 -19.07 -11.35 18.15
C PRO A 69 -18.59 -12.19 16.97
N MET A 70 -17.51 -11.74 16.32
CA MET A 70 -16.84 -12.47 15.24
C MET A 70 -16.47 -13.89 15.69
N THR A 71 -16.64 -14.86 14.79
CA THR A 71 -16.30 -16.28 15.07
C THR A 71 -14.79 -16.55 15.02
N PHE A 72 -14.00 -15.58 14.61
CA PHE A 72 -12.55 -15.67 14.54
C PHE A 72 -11.90 -14.60 15.42
N SER A 73 -10.66 -14.89 15.86
CA SER A 73 -9.82 -13.92 16.55
C SER A 73 -8.79 -13.36 15.58
N ASP A 74 -8.72 -12.03 15.48
CA ASP A 74 -7.73 -11.34 14.67
C ASP A 74 -6.95 -10.30 15.50
N PRO A 75 -6.20 -10.73 16.54
CA PRO A 75 -5.60 -9.84 17.52
C PRO A 75 -4.55 -8.89 16.95
N GLY A 76 -4.00 -9.21 15.80
CA GLY A 76 -2.99 -8.37 15.12
C GLY A 76 -3.45 -7.82 13.79
N GLY A 77 -4.73 -7.93 13.47
CA GLY A 77 -5.27 -7.52 12.17
C GLY A 77 -4.68 -8.31 10.99
N LYS A 78 -4.26 -9.55 11.21
CA LYS A 78 -3.60 -10.38 10.17
C LYS A 78 -4.55 -10.73 9.04
N ILE A 79 -5.76 -11.16 9.38
CA ILE A 79 -6.79 -11.50 8.39
C ILE A 79 -7.19 -10.23 7.63
N LEU A 80 -7.37 -9.12 8.35
CA LEU A 80 -7.69 -7.84 7.73
C LEU A 80 -6.56 -7.39 6.78
N PHE A 81 -5.30 -7.58 7.17
CA PHE A 81 -4.15 -7.27 6.32
C PHE A 81 -4.13 -8.12 5.04
N GLN A 82 -4.43 -9.41 5.17
CA GLN A 82 -4.46 -10.35 4.05
C GLN A 82 -5.41 -9.89 2.93
N TYR A 83 -6.54 -9.28 3.30
CA TYR A 83 -7.55 -8.81 2.34
C TYR A 83 -7.46 -7.31 2.03
N SER A 84 -6.48 -6.60 2.58
CA SER A 84 -6.33 -5.15 2.36
C SER A 84 -4.92 -4.72 1.91
N GLY A 85 -3.89 -5.57 2.08
CA GLY A 85 -2.50 -5.22 1.76
C GLY A 85 -1.96 -4.02 2.54
N GLY A 86 -2.59 -3.67 3.68
CA GLY A 86 -2.22 -2.49 4.48
C GLY A 86 -2.84 -1.17 4.00
N PHE A 87 -3.69 -1.20 2.97
CA PHE A 87 -4.44 -0.03 2.53
C PHE A 87 -5.65 0.21 3.44
N ARG A 88 -5.73 1.42 4.01
CA ARG A 88 -6.82 1.80 4.94
C ARG A 88 -8.19 1.72 4.28
N ASP A 89 -8.29 2.18 3.03
CA ASP A 89 -9.54 2.13 2.27
C ASP A 89 -10.00 0.69 2.06
N TYR A 90 -9.11 -0.19 1.62
CA TYR A 90 -9.44 -1.60 1.43
C TYR A 90 -9.79 -2.30 2.75
N ALA A 91 -9.12 -1.96 3.85
CA ALA A 91 -9.46 -2.49 5.17
C ALA A 91 -10.89 -2.11 5.61
N CYS A 92 -11.29 -0.86 5.38
CA CYS A 92 -12.66 -0.42 5.64
C CYS A 92 -13.66 -1.07 4.69
N ARG A 93 -13.34 -1.13 3.41
CA ARG A 93 -14.20 -1.68 2.36
C ARG A 93 -14.49 -3.17 2.59
N ILE A 94 -13.46 -3.96 2.87
CA ILE A 94 -13.63 -5.40 3.12
C ILE A 94 -14.50 -5.66 4.37
N CYS A 95 -14.26 -4.92 5.44
CA CYS A 95 -15.04 -5.05 6.66
C CYS A 95 -16.53 -4.68 6.42
N HIS A 96 -16.79 -3.60 5.70
CA HIS A 96 -18.14 -3.17 5.35
C HIS A 96 -18.85 -4.19 4.46
N SER A 97 -18.20 -4.64 3.37
CA SER A 97 -18.80 -5.56 2.41
C SER A 97 -19.08 -6.93 3.02
N ALA A 98 -18.17 -7.44 3.86
CA ALA A 98 -18.36 -8.70 4.56
C ALA A 98 -19.52 -8.65 5.56
N GLN A 99 -19.66 -7.55 6.32
CA GLN A 99 -20.80 -7.39 7.24
C GLN A 99 -22.14 -7.24 6.50
N ARG A 100 -22.13 -6.52 5.36
CA ARG A 100 -23.33 -6.43 4.51
C ARG A 100 -23.73 -7.81 3.99
N LEU A 101 -22.77 -8.62 3.53
CA LEU A 101 -23.03 -9.98 3.07
C LEU A 101 -23.61 -10.85 4.18
N ALA A 102 -23.05 -10.79 5.40
CA ALA A 102 -23.58 -11.53 6.54
C ALA A 102 -25.02 -11.11 6.90
N LEU A 103 -25.32 -9.82 6.82
CA LEU A 103 -26.69 -9.30 7.03
C LEU A 103 -27.67 -9.80 5.95
N ASP A 104 -27.26 -9.79 4.68
CA ASP A 104 -28.07 -10.27 3.56
C ASP A 104 -28.38 -11.78 3.68
N LEU A 105 -27.44 -12.55 4.28
CA LEU A 105 -27.60 -13.96 4.57
C LEU A 105 -28.36 -14.23 5.91
N ASN A 106 -28.76 -13.19 6.62
CA ASN A 106 -29.36 -13.26 7.97
C ASN A 106 -28.45 -13.94 9.01
N GLU A 107 -27.16 -13.84 8.83
CA GLU A 107 -26.19 -14.34 9.80
C GLU A 107 -25.95 -13.33 10.92
N ARG A 108 -25.65 -13.84 12.10
CA ARG A 108 -25.56 -13.03 13.32
C ARG A 108 -24.14 -12.65 13.70
N ALA A 109 -23.16 -13.34 13.13
CA ALA A 109 -21.73 -13.14 13.37
C ALA A 109 -20.95 -13.11 12.05
N LEU A 110 -19.85 -12.36 12.02
CA LEU A 110 -18.92 -12.34 10.91
C LEU A 110 -17.99 -13.57 10.97
N THR A 111 -17.81 -14.21 9.83
CA THR A 111 -16.87 -15.35 9.64
C THR A 111 -15.77 -14.98 8.68
N VAL A 112 -14.73 -15.81 8.60
CA VAL A 112 -13.63 -15.65 7.63
C VAL A 112 -14.14 -15.83 6.21
N GLU A 113 -15.10 -16.72 6.01
CA GLU A 113 -15.73 -16.99 4.72
C GLU A 113 -16.44 -15.75 4.17
N HIS A 114 -17.08 -14.95 5.03
CA HIS A 114 -17.67 -13.67 4.60
C HIS A 114 -16.62 -12.68 4.10
N LEU A 115 -15.45 -12.62 4.75
CA LEU A 115 -14.35 -11.76 4.27
C LEU A 115 -13.83 -12.24 2.92
N GLN A 116 -13.67 -13.56 2.75
CA GLN A 116 -13.23 -14.14 1.49
C GLN A 116 -14.24 -13.88 0.37
N GLN A 117 -15.54 -14.14 0.60
CA GLN A 117 -16.59 -13.90 -0.38
C GLN A 117 -16.72 -12.41 -0.74
N ALA A 118 -16.56 -11.52 0.23
CA ALA A 118 -16.55 -10.08 -0.02
C ALA A 118 -15.34 -9.66 -0.87
N TYR A 119 -14.16 -10.23 -0.61
CA TYR A 119 -12.95 -9.99 -1.39
C TYR A 119 -13.06 -10.49 -2.84
N GLU A 120 -13.68 -11.65 -3.03
CA GLU A 120 -13.93 -12.24 -4.35
C GLU A 120 -15.11 -11.57 -5.08
N GLY A 121 -15.91 -10.80 -4.36
CA GLY A 121 -17.13 -10.16 -4.84
C GLY A 121 -16.89 -8.94 -5.74
N VAL A 122 -18.00 -8.30 -6.09
CA VAL A 122 -18.03 -7.17 -7.05
C VAL A 122 -17.43 -5.88 -6.50
N ASP A 123 -17.29 -5.75 -5.19
CA ASP A 123 -16.74 -4.56 -4.54
C ASP A 123 -15.23 -4.43 -4.72
N PHE A 124 -14.55 -5.52 -5.14
CA PHE A 124 -13.13 -5.54 -5.47
C PHE A 124 -12.91 -5.94 -6.92
N SER A 125 -12.31 -5.07 -7.71
CA SER A 125 -11.88 -5.38 -9.06
C SER A 125 -10.70 -6.35 -9.07
N GLN A 126 -10.41 -6.97 -10.21
CA GLN A 126 -9.20 -7.79 -10.32
C GLN A 126 -7.94 -6.97 -10.06
N LYS A 127 -7.89 -5.71 -10.52
CA LYS A 127 -6.78 -4.80 -10.24
C LYS A 127 -6.61 -4.51 -8.75
N ASP A 128 -7.71 -4.31 -7.99
CA ASP A 128 -7.62 -4.13 -6.54
C ASP A 128 -6.99 -5.37 -5.88
N ARG A 129 -7.41 -6.57 -6.29
CA ARG A 129 -6.85 -7.84 -5.78
C ARG A 129 -5.38 -8.00 -6.13
N ASP A 130 -4.99 -7.73 -7.37
CA ASP A 130 -3.60 -7.81 -7.81
C ASP A 130 -2.69 -6.84 -7.02
N LEU A 131 -3.19 -5.64 -6.74
CA LEU A 131 -2.50 -4.66 -5.91
C LEU A 131 -2.35 -5.15 -4.47
N ILE A 132 -3.43 -5.62 -3.85
CA ILE A 132 -3.42 -6.17 -2.50
C ILE A 132 -2.43 -7.34 -2.39
N GLU A 133 -2.50 -8.30 -3.30
CA GLU A 133 -1.59 -9.44 -3.33
C GLU A 133 -0.13 -9.03 -3.51
N GLY A 134 0.15 -8.03 -4.35
CA GLY A 134 1.49 -7.46 -4.52
C GLY A 134 2.08 -6.97 -3.19
N PHE A 135 1.28 -6.30 -2.37
CA PHE A 135 1.71 -5.83 -1.05
C PHE A 135 1.77 -6.93 0.01
N VAL A 136 0.79 -7.83 0.05
CA VAL A 136 0.75 -8.96 1.00
C VAL A 136 1.97 -9.88 0.81
N HIS A 137 2.30 -10.18 -0.45
CA HIS A 137 3.41 -11.07 -0.80
C HIS A 137 4.74 -10.36 -1.00
N ARG A 138 4.77 -9.02 -0.90
CA ARG A 138 5.95 -8.18 -1.16
C ARG A 138 6.54 -8.46 -2.55
N ASP A 139 5.65 -8.57 -3.54
CA ASP A 139 6.01 -8.89 -4.93
C ASP A 139 6.00 -7.62 -5.80
N PRO A 140 7.17 -6.99 -6.06
CA PRO A 140 7.24 -5.77 -6.85
C PRO A 140 6.89 -5.98 -8.32
N ILE A 141 6.96 -7.21 -8.83
CA ILE A 141 6.62 -7.51 -10.23
C ILE A 141 5.13 -7.31 -10.45
N ARG A 142 4.30 -7.72 -9.51
CA ARG A 142 2.84 -7.51 -9.57
C ARG A 142 2.45 -6.03 -9.52
N LEU A 143 3.34 -5.18 -9.00
CA LEU A 143 3.10 -3.74 -8.87
C LEU A 143 3.49 -2.94 -10.12
N LEU A 144 4.14 -3.55 -11.13
CA LEU A 144 4.61 -2.85 -12.33
C LEU A 144 3.48 -2.24 -13.17
N ASP A 145 2.28 -2.84 -13.14
CA ASP A 145 1.12 -2.39 -13.89
C ASP A 145 0.36 -1.24 -13.22
N PHE A 146 0.84 -0.77 -12.05
CA PHE A 146 0.23 0.30 -11.28
C PHE A 146 1.06 1.59 -11.39
N GLU A 147 0.62 2.52 -12.23
CA GLU A 147 1.32 3.77 -12.50
C GLU A 147 1.45 4.68 -11.27
N ASP A 148 0.56 4.53 -10.29
CA ASP A 148 0.53 5.29 -9.05
C ASP A 148 1.35 4.64 -7.93
N VAL A 149 1.97 3.48 -8.18
CA VAL A 149 2.83 2.77 -7.24
C VAL A 149 4.30 2.87 -7.67
N ARG A 150 5.15 3.35 -6.77
CA ARG A 150 6.60 3.39 -7.00
C ARG A 150 7.25 2.03 -6.73
N CYS A 151 7.21 1.13 -7.71
CA CYS A 151 7.68 -0.26 -7.59
C CYS A 151 9.12 -0.36 -7.09
N GLU A 152 10.03 0.47 -7.63
CA GLU A 152 11.44 0.50 -7.21
C GLU A 152 11.59 0.91 -5.74
N HIS A 153 10.77 1.85 -5.25
CA HIS A 153 10.77 2.24 -3.86
C HIS A 153 10.41 1.06 -2.94
N TYR A 154 9.37 0.31 -3.28
CA TYR A 154 8.96 -0.86 -2.51
C TYR A 154 9.94 -2.02 -2.64
N ALA A 155 10.51 -2.27 -3.82
CA ALA A 155 11.56 -3.26 -4.00
C ALA A 155 12.78 -2.97 -3.10
N ASN A 156 13.19 -1.70 -2.99
CA ASN A 156 14.24 -1.27 -2.06
C ASN A 156 13.80 -1.44 -0.59
N LYS A 157 12.60 -0.99 -0.23
CA LYS A 157 12.05 -1.07 1.13
C LYS A 157 11.95 -2.52 1.61
N TRP A 158 11.65 -3.44 0.72
CA TRP A 158 11.59 -4.88 1.01
C TRP A 158 12.94 -5.61 0.90
N GLY A 159 14.03 -4.89 0.56
CA GLY A 159 15.37 -5.43 0.47
C GLY A 159 15.64 -6.33 -0.75
N LEU A 160 14.79 -6.27 -1.77
CA LEU A 160 14.85 -7.15 -2.94
C LEU A 160 15.89 -6.69 -3.98
N LEU A 161 16.26 -5.40 -4.03
CA LEU A 161 17.23 -4.87 -4.99
C LEU A 161 18.70 -5.04 -4.55
N SER A 162 18.95 -5.40 -3.31
CA SER A 162 20.32 -5.62 -2.82
C SER A 162 20.97 -6.92 -3.33
N GLN A 163 20.18 -7.88 -3.82
CA GLN A 163 20.69 -9.16 -4.31
C GLN A 163 21.20 -9.15 -5.76
N THR A 164 20.86 -8.13 -6.55
CA THR A 164 21.29 -8.04 -7.96
C THR A 164 22.65 -7.38 -8.17
N LYS A 165 23.22 -6.71 -7.17
CA LYS A 165 24.52 -6.07 -7.27
C LYS A 165 25.72 -6.98 -7.01
N ASP A 166 25.51 -8.14 -6.38
CA ASP A 166 26.62 -9.05 -6.04
C ASP A 166 26.98 -10.05 -7.16
N ASN A 167 26.08 -10.26 -8.13
CA ASN A 167 26.33 -11.20 -9.22
C ASN A 167 27.05 -10.59 -10.44
N SER A 168 27.41 -9.30 -10.41
CA SER A 168 28.13 -8.63 -11.51
C SER A 168 29.63 -8.41 -11.23
N LYS A 169 30.16 -9.00 -10.15
CA LYS A 169 31.60 -9.02 -9.85
C LYS A 169 32.17 -10.43 -9.95
N GLU A 170 32.03 -11.08 -11.11
CA GLU A 170 33.02 -12.08 -11.49
C GLU A 170 34.20 -11.34 -12.11
N PRO A 171 35.41 -11.51 -11.57
CA PRO A 171 36.61 -10.92 -12.17
C PRO A 171 36.93 -11.69 -13.45
N MET A 172 36.81 -11.03 -14.59
CA MET A 172 37.56 -11.45 -15.78
C MET A 172 39.05 -11.21 -15.50
N ALA A 173 39.67 -12.16 -14.84
CA ALA A 173 41.11 -12.23 -14.74
C ALA A 173 41.61 -13.42 -15.60
N GLU A 174 42.58 -13.09 -16.43
CA GLU A 174 43.52 -14.03 -17.05
C GLU A 174 43.10 -14.74 -18.33
N GLN A 175 43.29 -14.06 -19.45
CA GLN A 175 43.82 -14.68 -20.65
C GLN A 175 44.61 -13.65 -21.53
N TYR A 176 45.78 -13.24 -21.09
CA TYR A 176 46.87 -12.82 -21.97
C TYR A 176 48.21 -13.19 -21.30
N GLY A 177 48.57 -14.44 -21.52
CA GLY A 177 49.92 -14.91 -21.27
C GLY A 177 50.45 -15.62 -22.51
N SER A 178 51.59 -15.20 -22.96
CA SER A 178 52.55 -15.91 -23.83
C SER A 178 52.34 -15.83 -25.35
N LYS A 179 52.99 -14.89 -25.98
CA LYS A 179 54.12 -15.12 -26.90
C LYS A 179 54.86 -13.81 -27.23
#